data_a7c4cc7a8bad483458ff2366b739afa7
#
_entry.id   a7c4cc7a8bad483458ff2366b739afa7
#
_cell.length_a   1.000
_cell.length_b   1.000
_cell.length_c   1.000
_cell.angle_alpha   90.00
_cell.angle_beta   90.00
_cell.angle_gamma   90.00
#
_symmetry.space_group_name_H-M   'P 1'
#
loop_
_entity.id
_entity.type
_entity.pdbx_description
1 polymer ?
#
loop_
_entity_poly.entity_id
_entity_poly.type
_entity_poly.pdbx_seq_one_letter_code
_entity_poly.pdbx_strand_id
1 'polypeptide(L)'
;PVINTQYMFDDTSSMYFGWTKVFRPLKQGDYTSVDGVFKTPLDDEKGDAWTLGLRKDLSDKTSVAVHYDWTRMSNAIATLPVFVEGEIKNTAVNAKEDKQSFNLTVDHQFDEHFTLSASYSHMKDKWMAKNGWVLDPSWGYKNPADINTAINSLRPQNHYSLNLSYENGKLYTGLLTNWYTGWSDYAFTNNRFLVLDWNMNYEINKDLTAYVIVSNLTNEAYETSYNSWNGVGSSAMPGRCWMVGMKYTF
;
A
#
# COMPACT_ATOMS: atom_id res chain seq x y z
N PRO A 1 0.21 -21.99 12.46
CA PRO A 1 0.75 -21.52 13.73
C PRO A 1 1.10 -20.05 13.67
N VAL A 2 1.00 -19.37 14.81
CA VAL A 2 1.35 -17.96 15.01
C VAL A 2 2.14 -17.87 16.32
N ILE A 3 3.20 -17.08 16.32
CA ILE A 3 3.97 -16.72 17.51
C ILE A 3 4.06 -15.20 17.55
N ASN A 4 3.62 -14.60 18.65
CA ASN A 4 3.77 -13.18 18.90
C ASN A 4 4.37 -12.99 20.29
N THR A 5 5.33 -12.10 20.41
CA THR A 5 5.95 -11.74 21.68
C THR A 5 6.23 -10.26 21.72
N GLN A 6 6.11 -9.67 22.89
CA GLN A 6 6.46 -8.28 23.15
C GLN A 6 7.33 -8.24 24.40
N TYR A 7 8.34 -7.41 24.35
CA TYR A 7 9.24 -7.14 25.46
C TYR A 7 9.25 -5.64 25.75
N MET A 8 8.98 -5.27 26.99
CA MET A 8 9.09 -3.90 27.49
C MET A 8 10.47 -3.72 28.09
N PHE A 9 11.26 -2.80 27.54
CA PHE A 9 12.57 -2.44 28.10
C PHE A 9 12.40 -1.54 29.33
N ASP A 10 11.45 -0.62 29.22
CA ASP A 10 11.01 0.33 30.24
C ASP A 10 9.58 0.80 29.91
N ASP A 11 9.03 1.74 30.68
CA ASP A 11 7.67 2.27 30.49
C ASP A 11 7.50 3.03 29.18
N THR A 12 8.61 3.40 28.50
CA THR A 12 8.63 4.24 27.29
C THR A 12 9.12 3.49 26.07
N SER A 13 9.62 2.26 26.20
CA SER A 13 10.22 1.52 25.09
C SER A 13 9.87 0.05 25.07
N SER A 14 9.54 -0.43 23.89
CA SER A 14 9.18 -1.83 23.67
C SER A 14 9.68 -2.34 22.33
N MET A 15 9.86 -3.66 22.28
CA MET A 15 10.11 -4.40 21.05
C MET A 15 9.03 -5.48 20.92
N TYR A 16 8.57 -5.72 19.70
CA TYR A 16 7.72 -6.87 19.42
C TYR A 16 8.27 -7.67 18.24
N PHE A 17 8.02 -8.96 18.31
CA PHE A 17 8.34 -9.90 17.25
C PHE A 17 7.12 -10.76 16.95
N GLY A 18 6.82 -10.95 15.67
CA GLY A 18 5.77 -11.83 15.19
C GLY A 18 6.28 -12.80 14.14
N TRP A 19 5.77 -14.02 14.18
CA TRP A 19 5.91 -14.98 13.09
C TRP A 19 4.59 -15.68 12.84
N THR A 20 4.24 -15.82 11.57
CA THR A 20 3.01 -16.50 11.15
C THR A 20 3.30 -17.40 9.95
N LYS A 21 2.78 -18.62 10.01
CA LYS A 21 2.70 -19.49 8.83
C LYS A 21 1.55 -19.03 7.96
N VAL A 22 1.87 -18.55 6.78
CA VAL A 22 0.86 -18.14 5.78
C VAL A 22 0.38 -19.38 5.03
N PHE A 23 -0.92 -19.54 4.97
CA PHE A 23 -1.56 -20.61 4.22
C PHE A 23 -2.90 -20.12 3.67
N ARG A 24 -3.13 -20.31 2.38
CA ARG A 24 -4.42 -20.10 1.74
C ARG A 24 -4.73 -21.30 0.84
N PRO A 25 -5.80 -22.04 1.13
CA PRO A 25 -6.26 -23.11 0.24
C PRO A 25 -6.73 -22.50 -1.09
N LEU A 26 -6.63 -23.30 -2.14
CA LEU A 26 -7.16 -22.95 -3.44
C LEU A 26 -8.67 -22.70 -3.37
N LYS A 27 -9.11 -21.65 -4.06
CA LYS A 27 -10.54 -21.31 -4.23
C LYS A 27 -10.96 -21.61 -5.67
N GLN A 28 -12.26 -21.70 -5.91
CA GLN A 28 -12.81 -21.89 -7.24
C GLN A 28 -12.29 -20.84 -8.24
N GLY A 29 -12.17 -19.56 -7.83
CA GLY A 29 -11.65 -18.50 -8.69
C GLY A 29 -10.18 -18.65 -9.11
N ASP A 30 -9.38 -19.43 -8.37
CA ASP A 30 -7.99 -19.70 -8.73
C ASP A 30 -7.88 -20.69 -9.90
N TYR A 31 -8.92 -21.51 -10.12
CA TYR A 31 -8.98 -22.50 -11.21
C TYR A 31 -9.64 -21.96 -12.49
N THR A 32 -10.27 -20.81 -12.43
CA THR A 32 -10.88 -20.19 -13.61
C THR A 32 -9.84 -19.30 -14.29
N SER A 33 -9.23 -19.81 -15.37
CA SER A 33 -8.49 -18.94 -16.28
C SER A 33 -9.48 -18.19 -17.18
N VAL A 34 -9.09 -17.00 -17.63
CA VAL A 34 -9.88 -16.24 -18.60
C VAL A 34 -10.04 -17.01 -19.91
N ASP A 35 -9.08 -17.88 -20.24
CA ASP A 35 -9.00 -18.61 -21.51
C ASP A 35 -9.43 -20.09 -21.41
N GLY A 36 -10.08 -20.50 -20.31
CA GLY A 36 -10.65 -21.83 -20.19
C GLY A 36 -9.78 -22.87 -19.47
N VAL A 37 -9.63 -24.08 -20.02
CA VAL A 37 -9.14 -25.25 -19.29
C VAL A 37 -7.73 -25.09 -18.72
N PHE A 38 -7.64 -25.28 -17.43
CA PHE A 38 -6.40 -25.26 -16.66
C PHE A 38 -5.66 -26.60 -16.81
N LYS A 39 -4.48 -26.59 -17.39
CA LYS A 39 -3.68 -27.81 -17.59
C LYS A 39 -2.65 -28.07 -16.48
N THR A 40 -2.17 -27.01 -15.81
CA THR A 40 -1.17 -27.14 -14.76
C THR A 40 -1.85 -27.04 -13.39
N PRO A 41 -1.74 -28.05 -12.52
CA PRO A 41 -2.32 -27.96 -11.18
C PRO A 41 -1.62 -26.87 -10.39
N LEU A 42 -2.44 -26.02 -9.71
CA LEU A 42 -1.94 -25.07 -8.74
C LEU A 42 -1.72 -25.77 -7.38
N ASP A 43 -0.69 -25.33 -6.69
CA ASP A 43 -0.49 -25.63 -5.28
C ASP A 43 -1.14 -24.55 -4.41
N ASP A 44 -1.58 -24.95 -3.21
CA ASP A 44 -2.01 -24.00 -2.17
C ASP A 44 -0.94 -22.96 -1.88
N GLU A 45 -1.34 -21.72 -1.59
CA GLU A 45 -0.39 -20.71 -1.16
C GLU A 45 0.19 -21.06 0.21
N LYS A 46 1.51 -21.05 0.29
CA LYS A 46 2.27 -21.34 1.50
C LYS A 46 3.43 -20.38 1.64
N GLY A 47 3.65 -19.95 2.88
CA GLY A 47 4.75 -19.05 3.18
C GLY A 47 4.96 -18.86 4.66
N ASP A 48 5.87 -17.95 4.96
CA ASP A 48 6.16 -17.48 6.30
C ASP A 48 6.19 -15.96 6.28
N ALA A 49 5.61 -15.35 7.28
CA ALA A 49 5.66 -13.91 7.50
C ALA A 49 6.25 -13.61 8.88
N TRP A 50 7.16 -12.66 8.93
CA TRP A 50 7.81 -12.16 10.14
C TRP A 50 7.57 -10.66 10.26
N THR A 51 7.45 -10.18 11.49
CA THR A 51 7.45 -8.77 11.81
C THR A 51 8.36 -8.52 12.99
N LEU A 52 9.12 -7.44 12.94
CA LEU A 52 9.93 -6.94 14.05
C LEU A 52 9.65 -5.46 14.19
N GLY A 53 9.25 -5.02 15.37
CA GLY A 53 8.97 -3.64 15.64
C GLY A 53 9.62 -3.14 16.91
N LEU A 54 9.93 -1.84 16.90
CA LEU A 54 10.45 -1.09 18.03
C LEU A 54 9.60 0.16 18.21
N ARG A 55 9.25 0.48 19.42
CA ARG A 55 8.60 1.72 19.82
C ARG A 55 9.39 2.38 20.93
N LYS A 56 9.55 3.70 20.83
CA LYS A 56 10.16 4.52 21.86
C LYS A 56 9.43 5.84 21.99
N ASP A 57 9.00 6.15 23.20
CA ASP A 57 8.55 7.49 23.56
C ASP A 57 9.80 8.30 23.96
N LEU A 58 10.21 9.23 23.09
CA LEU A 58 11.40 10.06 23.29
C LEU A 58 11.16 11.16 24.33
N SER A 59 9.91 11.56 24.50
CA SER A 59 9.41 12.48 25.51
C SER A 59 7.90 12.30 25.65
N ASP A 60 7.28 13.00 26.61
CA ASP A 60 5.82 13.02 26.77
C ASP A 60 5.08 13.56 25.53
N LYS A 61 5.81 14.20 24.61
CA LYS A 61 5.28 14.82 23.38
C LYS A 61 5.70 14.14 22.10
N THR A 62 6.63 13.19 22.17
CA THR A 62 7.24 12.59 20.95
C THR A 62 7.33 11.10 21.07
N SER A 63 6.72 10.38 20.15
CA SER A 63 6.89 8.95 19.99
C SER A 63 7.43 8.58 18.61
N VAL A 64 8.21 7.53 18.55
CA VAL A 64 8.77 6.96 17.31
C VAL A 64 8.50 5.47 17.29
N ALA A 65 8.00 4.97 16.18
CA ALA A 65 7.84 3.54 15.94
C ALA A 65 8.47 3.15 14.61
N VAL A 66 9.19 2.04 14.63
CA VAL A 66 9.79 1.43 13.44
C VAL A 66 9.35 -0.01 13.39
N HIS A 67 8.93 -0.49 12.23
CA HIS A 67 8.74 -1.91 12.03
C HIS A 67 9.23 -2.37 10.66
N TYR A 68 9.69 -3.60 10.64
CA TYR A 68 10.14 -4.29 9.45
C TYR A 68 9.35 -5.59 9.31
N ASP A 69 8.71 -5.75 8.15
CA ASP A 69 7.96 -6.93 7.80
C ASP A 69 8.68 -7.67 6.68
N TRP A 70 8.69 -8.98 6.79
CA TRP A 70 9.27 -9.84 5.78
C TRP A 70 8.38 -11.06 5.52
N THR A 71 7.96 -11.25 4.28
CA THR A 71 7.12 -12.37 3.87
C THR A 71 7.80 -13.15 2.75
N ARG A 72 7.89 -14.44 2.91
CA ARG A 72 8.34 -15.37 1.88
C ARG A 72 7.23 -16.35 1.53
N MET A 73 6.80 -16.33 0.28
CA MET A 73 5.84 -17.28 -0.25
C MET A 73 6.55 -18.26 -1.17
N SER A 74 6.32 -19.55 -0.96
CA SER A 74 6.83 -20.60 -1.85
C SER A 74 5.90 -20.88 -3.03
N ASN A 75 4.60 -20.59 -2.86
CA ASN A 75 3.55 -20.86 -3.82
C ASN A 75 2.54 -19.70 -3.89
N ALA A 76 3.01 -18.45 -3.94
CA ALA A 76 2.11 -17.33 -4.20
C ALA A 76 1.38 -17.54 -5.54
N ILE A 77 0.11 -17.11 -5.61
CA ILE A 77 -0.70 -17.25 -6.83
C ILE A 77 -0.82 -15.88 -7.49
N ALA A 78 -0.42 -15.80 -8.75
CA ALA A 78 -0.57 -14.63 -9.59
C ALA A 78 -1.32 -14.97 -10.89
N THR A 79 -2.22 -14.10 -11.33
CA THR A 79 -2.87 -14.22 -12.65
C THR A 79 -2.11 -13.34 -13.63
N LEU A 80 -1.51 -13.95 -14.62
CA LEU A 80 -0.58 -13.30 -15.56
C LEU A 80 -0.77 -13.84 -16.98
N PRO A 81 -0.48 -13.04 -18.01
CA PRO A 81 -0.34 -13.50 -19.37
C PRO A 81 0.97 -14.31 -19.50
N VAL A 82 0.87 -15.62 -19.54
CA VAL A 82 2.02 -16.52 -19.55
C VAL A 82 2.04 -17.40 -20.79
N PHE A 83 3.25 -17.78 -21.22
CA PHE A 83 3.48 -18.79 -22.24
C PHE A 83 3.78 -20.12 -21.55
N VAL A 84 2.88 -21.07 -21.70
CA VAL A 84 2.96 -22.40 -21.09
C VAL A 84 2.62 -23.46 -22.12
N GLU A 85 3.47 -24.50 -22.23
CA GLU A 85 3.26 -25.67 -23.13
C GLU A 85 2.96 -25.29 -24.60
N GLY A 86 3.59 -24.21 -25.09
CA GLY A 86 3.41 -23.74 -26.48
C GLY A 86 2.17 -22.88 -26.72
N GLU A 87 1.43 -22.54 -25.70
CA GLU A 87 0.23 -21.71 -25.79
C GLU A 87 0.33 -20.47 -24.89
N ILE A 88 -0.26 -19.37 -25.35
CA ILE A 88 -0.40 -18.10 -24.61
C ILE A 88 -1.69 -18.13 -23.82
N LYS A 89 -1.62 -17.91 -22.50
CA LYS A 89 -2.80 -17.92 -21.62
C LYS A 89 -2.69 -16.87 -20.55
N ASN A 90 -3.78 -16.13 -20.33
CA ASN A 90 -3.94 -15.33 -19.12
C ASN A 90 -4.50 -16.25 -18.03
N THR A 91 -3.64 -16.76 -17.17
CA THR A 91 -4.00 -17.81 -16.21
C THR A 91 -3.35 -17.59 -14.86
N ALA A 92 -3.91 -18.25 -13.85
CA ALA A 92 -3.29 -18.31 -12.53
C ALA A 92 -2.09 -19.26 -12.54
N VAL A 93 -0.99 -18.84 -11.95
CA VAL A 93 0.25 -19.61 -11.82
C VAL A 93 0.81 -19.48 -10.42
N ASN A 94 1.52 -20.51 -9.96
CA ASN A 94 2.31 -20.39 -8.74
C ASN A 94 3.63 -19.68 -9.02
N ALA A 95 4.01 -18.79 -8.13
CA ALA A 95 5.27 -18.07 -8.13
C ALA A 95 5.90 -18.09 -6.72
N LYS A 96 7.15 -17.73 -6.62
CA LYS A 96 7.78 -17.38 -5.34
C LYS A 96 7.71 -15.88 -5.15
N GLU A 97 7.40 -15.45 -3.93
CA GLU A 97 7.41 -14.03 -3.55
C GLU A 97 8.34 -13.83 -2.34
N ASP A 98 9.18 -12.81 -2.41
CA ASP A 98 9.99 -12.30 -1.29
C ASP A 98 9.65 -10.81 -1.15
N LYS A 99 8.80 -10.50 -0.17
CA LYS A 99 8.31 -9.15 0.10
C LYS A 99 8.89 -8.64 1.41
N GLN A 100 9.39 -7.43 1.36
CA GLN A 100 9.98 -6.73 2.50
C GLN A 100 9.35 -5.35 2.58
N SER A 101 9.00 -4.92 3.80
CA SER A 101 8.58 -3.55 4.03
C SER A 101 9.23 -2.98 5.29
N PHE A 102 9.65 -1.74 5.20
CA PHE A 102 10.14 -0.93 6.29
C PHE A 102 9.16 0.21 6.51
N ASN A 103 8.77 0.44 7.76
CA ASN A 103 7.86 1.52 8.13
C ASN A 103 8.43 2.28 9.32
N LEU A 104 8.42 3.60 9.22
CA LEU A 104 8.78 4.54 10.28
C LEU A 104 7.58 5.46 10.53
N THR A 105 7.21 5.64 11.79
CA THR A 105 6.21 6.62 12.20
C THR A 105 6.78 7.49 13.30
N VAL A 106 6.52 8.78 13.21
CA VAL A 106 6.88 9.78 14.20
C VAL A 106 5.65 10.60 14.52
N ASP A 107 5.24 10.62 15.78
CA ASP A 107 4.18 11.47 16.29
C ASP A 107 4.80 12.52 17.22
N HIS A 108 4.44 13.78 17.03
CA HIS A 108 4.96 14.89 17.83
C HIS A 108 3.88 15.90 18.14
N GLN A 109 3.76 16.25 19.41
CA GLN A 109 2.92 17.33 19.87
C GLN A 109 3.79 18.56 20.17
N PHE A 110 3.71 19.59 19.33
CA PHE A 110 4.49 20.82 19.51
C PHE A 110 4.05 21.56 20.78
N ASP A 111 2.72 21.72 20.91
CA ASP A 111 2.06 22.35 22.04
C ASP A 111 0.66 21.76 22.25
N GLU A 112 -0.21 22.39 23.02
CA GLU A 112 -1.59 21.94 23.28
C GLU A 112 -2.50 22.00 22.04
N HIS A 113 -2.07 22.68 20.97
CA HIS A 113 -2.87 22.92 19.77
C HIS A 113 -2.33 22.22 18.53
N PHE A 114 -1.01 22.14 18.36
CA PHE A 114 -0.39 21.59 17.16
C PHE A 114 0.13 20.17 17.35
N THR A 115 -0.28 19.29 16.44
CA THR A 115 0.23 17.92 16.37
C THR A 115 0.72 17.58 14.96
N LEU A 116 1.77 16.78 14.88
CA LEU A 116 2.34 16.24 13.67
C LEU A 116 2.37 14.72 13.75
N SER A 117 1.84 14.05 12.74
CA SER A 117 2.09 12.63 12.51
C SER A 117 2.77 12.48 11.15
N ALA A 118 3.96 11.91 11.13
CA ALA A 118 4.73 11.67 9.92
C ALA A 118 5.03 10.18 9.78
N SER A 119 4.89 9.65 8.58
CA SER A 119 5.25 8.26 8.30
C SER A 119 6.00 8.11 7.00
N TYR A 120 6.87 7.12 6.96
CA TYR A 120 7.57 6.66 5.78
C TYR A 120 7.43 5.15 5.65
N SER A 121 7.01 4.70 4.48
CA SER A 121 6.98 3.28 4.10
C SER A 121 7.85 3.04 2.88
N HIS A 122 8.68 2.02 2.96
CA HIS A 122 9.41 1.47 1.82
C HIS A 122 9.04 0.02 1.62
N MET A 123 8.67 -0.36 0.40
CA MET A 123 8.32 -1.72 0.05
C MET A 123 9.20 -2.22 -1.09
N LYS A 124 9.78 -3.40 -0.90
CA LYS A 124 10.45 -4.17 -1.94
C LYS A 124 9.76 -5.51 -2.07
N ASP A 125 9.29 -5.81 -3.26
CA ASP A 125 8.57 -7.03 -3.54
C ASP A 125 9.22 -7.70 -4.77
N LYS A 126 9.75 -8.90 -4.59
CA LYS A 126 10.45 -9.66 -5.62
C LYS A 126 9.69 -10.94 -5.93
N TRP A 127 9.30 -11.07 -7.17
CA TRP A 127 8.63 -12.26 -7.69
C TRP A 127 9.53 -13.05 -8.59
N MET A 128 9.42 -14.37 -8.50
CA MET A 128 10.19 -15.32 -9.31
C MET A 128 9.26 -16.39 -9.87
N ALA A 129 9.38 -16.65 -11.15
CA ALA A 129 8.66 -17.74 -11.81
C ALA A 129 8.98 -19.09 -11.16
N LYS A 130 7.99 -19.96 -11.15
CA LYS A 130 8.09 -21.33 -10.68
C LYS A 130 7.69 -22.27 -11.82
N ASN A 131 8.27 -23.46 -11.89
CA ASN A 131 7.95 -24.47 -12.90
C ASN A 131 8.21 -24.06 -14.37
N GLY A 132 9.13 -23.11 -14.60
CA GLY A 132 9.65 -22.78 -15.93
C GLY A 132 8.70 -21.98 -16.84
N TRP A 133 7.56 -21.47 -16.34
CA TRP A 133 6.72 -20.59 -17.12
C TRP A 133 7.34 -19.17 -17.26
N VAL A 134 7.02 -18.48 -18.34
CA VAL A 134 7.45 -17.12 -18.63
C VAL A 134 6.25 -16.26 -19.03
N LEU A 135 6.41 -14.93 -18.95
CA LEU A 135 5.39 -14.00 -19.46
C LEU A 135 5.24 -14.14 -20.97
N ASP A 136 4.04 -13.87 -21.46
CA ASP A 136 3.77 -13.81 -22.88
C ASP A 136 4.59 -12.68 -23.54
N PRO A 137 5.51 -12.99 -24.47
CA PRO A 137 6.35 -11.98 -25.11
C PRO A 137 5.56 -11.02 -26.01
N SER A 138 4.37 -11.38 -26.46
CA SER A 138 3.53 -10.50 -27.29
C SER A 138 3.01 -9.28 -26.55
N TRP A 139 3.03 -9.27 -25.22
CA TRP A 139 2.62 -8.14 -24.38
C TRP A 139 3.71 -7.08 -24.22
N GLY A 140 4.81 -7.20 -24.94
CA GLY A 140 5.85 -6.18 -25.01
C GLY A 140 6.77 -6.09 -23.79
N TYR A 141 6.80 -7.13 -22.95
CA TYR A 141 7.75 -7.19 -21.83
C TYR A 141 9.20 -7.24 -22.35
N LYS A 142 10.06 -6.37 -21.83
CA LYS A 142 11.49 -6.33 -22.21
C LYS A 142 12.21 -7.65 -21.91
N ASN A 143 11.81 -8.30 -20.83
CA ASN A 143 12.31 -9.60 -20.41
C ASN A 143 11.15 -10.49 -19.94
N PRO A 144 10.68 -11.46 -20.76
CA PRO A 144 9.57 -12.33 -20.40
C PRO A 144 9.83 -13.22 -19.16
N ALA A 145 11.09 -13.41 -18.78
CA ALA A 145 11.43 -14.10 -17.52
C ALA A 145 11.35 -13.21 -16.28
N ASP A 146 11.27 -11.90 -16.46
CA ASP A 146 11.15 -10.94 -15.36
C ASP A 146 9.69 -10.61 -15.06
N ILE A 147 9.08 -11.43 -14.22
CA ILE A 147 7.70 -11.26 -13.78
C ILE A 147 7.50 -10.05 -12.82
N ASN A 148 8.59 -9.51 -12.28
CA ASN A 148 8.49 -8.34 -11.38
C ASN A 148 7.89 -7.14 -12.09
N THR A 149 8.24 -6.91 -13.34
CA THR A 149 7.69 -5.80 -14.13
C THR A 149 6.16 -5.91 -14.26
N ALA A 150 5.62 -7.10 -14.44
CA ALA A 150 4.17 -7.29 -14.57
C ALA A 150 3.41 -7.15 -13.24
N ILE A 151 4.02 -7.53 -12.13
CA ILE A 151 3.36 -7.57 -10.82
C ILE A 151 3.59 -6.26 -10.05
N ASN A 152 4.83 -5.77 -10.01
CA ASN A 152 5.21 -4.62 -9.19
C ASN A 152 4.96 -3.26 -9.86
N SER A 153 4.64 -3.26 -11.15
CA SER A 153 4.32 -2.03 -11.88
C SER A 153 3.14 -1.25 -11.30
N LEU A 154 2.31 -1.90 -10.50
CA LEU A 154 1.07 -1.33 -9.95
C LEU A 154 1.20 -0.75 -8.55
N ARG A 155 2.42 -0.72 -7.96
CA ARG A 155 2.63 -0.30 -6.57
C ARG A 155 3.78 0.68 -6.45
N PRO A 156 3.64 1.76 -5.65
CA PRO A 156 4.76 2.62 -5.33
C PRO A 156 5.74 1.90 -4.42
N GLN A 157 7.03 2.16 -4.58
CA GLN A 157 8.05 1.62 -3.67
C GLN A 157 8.15 2.43 -2.38
N ASN A 158 7.89 3.74 -2.44
CA ASN A 158 7.97 4.61 -1.28
C ASN A 158 6.69 5.41 -1.13
N HIS A 159 6.24 5.54 0.11
CA HIS A 159 5.15 6.42 0.51
C HIS A 159 5.58 7.23 1.73
N TYR A 160 5.49 8.53 1.61
CA TYR A 160 5.68 9.49 2.69
C TYR A 160 4.33 10.12 2.99
N SER A 161 3.94 10.12 4.25
CA SER A 161 2.73 10.80 4.70
C SER A 161 3.08 11.76 5.83
N LEU A 162 2.48 12.93 5.80
CA LEU A 162 2.59 13.93 6.84
C LEU A 162 1.21 14.50 7.09
N ASN A 163 0.77 14.43 8.33
CA ASN A 163 -0.46 15.04 8.81
C ASN A 163 -0.12 16.08 9.87
N LEU A 164 -0.33 17.35 9.55
CA LEU A 164 -0.20 18.46 10.48
C LEU A 164 -1.59 18.93 10.84
N SER A 165 -1.94 18.91 12.12
CA SER A 165 -3.23 19.36 12.61
C SER A 165 -3.10 20.44 13.69
N TYR A 166 -4.08 21.33 13.69
CA TYR A 166 -4.28 22.35 14.68
C TYR A 166 -5.68 22.24 15.26
N GLU A 167 -5.76 22.26 16.59
CA GLU A 167 -7.02 22.25 17.32
C GLU A 167 -6.99 23.31 18.42
N ASN A 168 -7.99 24.17 18.45
CA ASN A 168 -8.15 25.17 19.50
C ASN A 168 -9.64 25.39 19.76
N GLY A 169 -10.16 24.70 20.78
CA GLY A 169 -11.56 24.81 21.20
C GLY A 169 -12.53 24.55 20.06
N LYS A 170 -12.96 25.60 19.39
CA LYS A 170 -13.96 25.53 18.31
C LYS A 170 -13.40 25.23 16.92
N LEU A 171 -12.11 25.37 16.72
CA LEU A 171 -11.46 25.21 15.42
C LEU A 171 -10.60 23.98 15.41
N TYR A 172 -10.88 23.10 14.45
CA TYR A 172 -9.96 22.05 14.01
C TYR A 172 -9.60 22.29 12.56
N THR A 173 -8.30 22.18 12.20
CA THR A 173 -7.87 22.18 10.81
C THR A 173 -6.69 21.22 10.64
N GLY A 174 -6.64 20.53 9.49
CA GLY A 174 -5.60 19.57 9.19
C GLY A 174 -5.13 19.65 7.74
N LEU A 175 -3.84 19.47 7.54
CA LEU A 175 -3.20 19.32 6.23
C LEU A 175 -2.59 17.93 6.16
N LEU A 176 -3.12 17.10 5.26
CA LEU A 176 -2.59 15.77 4.95
C LEU A 176 -1.80 15.85 3.64
N THR A 177 -0.57 15.40 3.71
CA THR A 177 0.34 15.32 2.56
C THR A 177 0.68 13.86 2.29
N ASN A 178 0.49 13.41 1.06
CA ASN A 178 0.89 12.08 0.62
C ASN A 178 1.82 12.20 -0.60
N TRP A 179 3.03 11.73 -0.46
CA TRP A 179 4.02 11.69 -1.53
C TRP A 179 4.39 10.25 -1.84
N TYR A 180 4.16 9.85 -3.08
CA TYR A 180 4.46 8.52 -3.58
C TYR A 180 5.57 8.59 -4.61
N THR A 181 6.51 7.64 -4.56
CA THR A 181 7.60 7.52 -5.53
C THR A 181 7.92 6.07 -5.86
N GLY A 182 8.59 5.86 -7.00
CA GLY A 182 8.99 4.52 -7.42
C GLY A 182 7.84 3.72 -8.04
N TRP A 183 6.86 4.38 -8.63
CA TRP A 183 5.94 3.75 -9.57
C TRP A 183 6.69 3.32 -10.84
N SER A 184 6.21 2.28 -11.48
CA SER A 184 6.80 1.81 -12.73
C SER A 184 6.45 2.73 -13.89
N ASP A 185 7.45 3.19 -14.64
CA ASP A 185 7.28 3.95 -15.90
C ASP A 185 6.60 3.11 -16.99
N TYR A 186 6.48 1.81 -16.81
CA TYR A 186 5.77 0.92 -17.71
C TYR A 186 4.25 1.12 -17.67
N ALA A 187 3.71 1.38 -16.48
CA ALA A 187 2.27 1.39 -16.23
C ALA A 187 1.69 2.80 -16.05
N PHE A 188 2.49 3.76 -15.64
CA PHE A 188 2.03 5.10 -15.25
C PHE A 188 2.76 6.20 -15.99
N THR A 189 2.06 7.30 -16.24
CA THR A 189 2.63 8.49 -16.89
C THR A 189 3.72 9.14 -16.04
N ASN A 190 3.50 9.16 -14.72
CA ASN A 190 4.45 9.69 -13.75
C ASN A 190 4.84 8.61 -12.73
N ASN A 191 6.14 8.51 -12.44
CA ASN A 191 6.65 7.57 -11.44
C ASN A 191 6.61 8.12 -10.01
N ARG A 192 6.09 9.33 -9.83
CA ARG A 192 5.92 10.02 -8.53
C ARG A 192 4.81 11.05 -8.60
N PHE A 193 4.14 11.28 -7.47
CA PHE A 193 3.18 12.38 -7.31
C PHE A 193 3.03 12.77 -5.86
N LEU A 194 2.63 14.02 -5.62
CA LEU A 194 2.39 14.62 -4.31
C LEU A 194 0.94 15.12 -4.25
N VAL A 195 0.15 14.56 -3.34
CA VAL A 195 -1.23 14.99 -3.10
C VAL A 195 -1.32 15.66 -1.73
N LEU A 196 -1.95 16.83 -1.72
CA LEU A 196 -2.24 17.60 -0.51
C LEU A 196 -3.75 17.67 -0.33
N ASP A 197 -4.23 17.27 0.85
CA ASP A 197 -5.62 17.38 1.26
C ASP A 197 -5.71 18.30 2.49
N TRP A 198 -6.69 19.18 2.49
CA TRP A 198 -6.91 20.10 3.59
C TRP A 198 -8.34 19.98 4.10
N ASN A 199 -8.50 20.03 5.41
CA ASN A 199 -9.81 20.09 6.04
C ASN A 199 -9.85 21.12 7.17
N MET A 200 -11.06 21.63 7.43
CA MET A 200 -11.36 22.55 8.52
C MET A 200 -12.75 22.26 9.06
N ASN A 201 -12.88 22.21 10.36
CA ASN A 201 -14.14 22.16 11.08
C ASN A 201 -14.19 23.34 12.05
N TYR A 202 -15.32 24.06 12.09
CA TYR A 202 -15.53 25.17 13.02
C TYR A 202 -16.86 25.00 13.73
N GLU A 203 -16.81 24.89 15.06
CA GLU A 203 -17.99 24.84 15.92
C GLU A 203 -18.57 26.24 16.08
N ILE A 204 -19.64 26.53 15.35
CA ILE A 204 -20.37 27.81 15.44
C ILE A 204 -21.01 27.91 16.83
N ASN A 205 -21.64 26.82 17.28
CA ASN A 205 -22.18 26.64 18.62
C ASN A 205 -22.22 25.12 18.94
N LYS A 206 -22.71 24.77 20.14
CA LYS A 206 -22.76 23.37 20.62
C LYS A 206 -23.50 22.38 19.69
N ASP A 207 -24.40 22.87 18.88
CA ASP A 207 -25.27 22.05 18.02
C ASP A 207 -24.94 22.19 16.54
N LEU A 208 -24.10 23.16 16.14
CA LEU A 208 -23.84 23.47 14.74
C LEU A 208 -22.34 23.61 14.47
N THR A 209 -21.85 22.77 13.53
CA THR A 209 -20.48 22.79 13.02
C THR A 209 -20.47 23.05 11.52
N ALA A 210 -19.71 24.02 11.06
CA ALA A 210 -19.40 24.21 9.65
C ALA A 210 -18.13 23.46 9.29
N TYR A 211 -18.03 22.92 8.06
CA TYR A 211 -16.83 22.26 7.59
C TYR A 211 -16.50 22.59 6.16
N VAL A 212 -15.20 22.52 5.84
CA VAL A 212 -14.63 22.59 4.50
C VAL A 212 -13.65 21.45 4.34
N ILE A 213 -13.71 20.76 3.21
CA ILE A 213 -12.75 19.73 2.81
C ILE A 213 -12.29 20.07 1.40
N VAL A 214 -10.99 20.08 1.19
CA VAL A 214 -10.39 20.27 -0.13
C VAL A 214 -9.47 19.09 -0.40
N SER A 215 -9.88 18.21 -1.30
CA SER A 215 -9.04 17.12 -1.76
C SER A 215 -8.22 17.57 -2.95
N ASN A 216 -6.97 17.09 -3.00
CA ASN A 216 -6.00 17.44 -4.03
C ASN A 216 -5.84 18.96 -4.20
N LEU A 217 -5.46 19.64 -3.11
CA LEU A 217 -5.38 21.10 -3.01
C LEU A 217 -4.54 21.75 -4.12
N THR A 218 -3.46 21.08 -4.55
CA THR A 218 -2.55 21.54 -5.60
C THR A 218 -3.04 21.24 -7.01
N ASN A 219 -4.15 20.49 -7.13
CA ASN A 219 -4.66 20.01 -8.42
C ASN A 219 -3.63 19.16 -9.20
N GLU A 220 -2.92 18.29 -8.46
CA GLU A 220 -1.96 17.35 -9.06
C GLU A 220 -2.66 16.38 -10.01
N ALA A 221 -2.09 16.18 -11.19
CA ALA A 221 -2.54 15.16 -12.13
C ALA A 221 -1.81 13.84 -11.82
N TYR A 222 -2.53 12.85 -11.32
CA TYR A 222 -1.93 11.58 -10.89
C TYR A 222 -2.80 10.37 -11.18
N GLU A 223 -2.18 9.20 -11.12
CA GLU A 223 -2.75 7.91 -11.46
C GLU A 223 -2.39 6.91 -10.37
N THR A 224 -3.35 6.07 -9.94
CA THR A 224 -3.12 5.07 -8.89
C THR A 224 -3.46 3.65 -9.31
N SER A 225 -4.13 3.48 -10.46
CA SER A 225 -4.52 2.18 -10.97
C SER A 225 -4.21 2.06 -12.45
N TYR A 226 -3.75 0.88 -12.83
CA TYR A 226 -3.48 0.50 -14.21
C TYR A 226 -4.41 -0.62 -14.64
N ASN A 227 -5.02 -0.48 -15.79
CA ASN A 227 -5.87 -1.50 -16.39
C ASN A 227 -5.41 -1.79 -17.83
N SER A 228 -4.78 -2.92 -18.01
CA SER A 228 -4.32 -3.38 -19.33
C SER A 228 -5.40 -4.08 -20.16
N TRP A 229 -6.54 -4.41 -19.55
CA TRP A 229 -7.57 -5.24 -20.18
C TRP A 229 -8.15 -4.63 -21.48
N ASN A 230 -8.21 -3.32 -21.59
CA ASN A 230 -8.76 -2.63 -22.76
C ASN A 230 -7.70 -1.88 -23.59
N GLY A 231 -6.41 -2.16 -23.42
CA GLY A 231 -5.33 -1.44 -24.07
C GLY A 231 -5.22 0.03 -23.62
N VAL A 232 -5.91 0.41 -22.57
CA VAL A 232 -5.85 1.73 -21.94
C VAL A 232 -5.00 1.60 -20.68
N GLY A 233 -3.98 2.40 -20.54
CA GLY A 233 -3.05 2.35 -19.42
C GLY A 233 -3.69 2.66 -18.07
N SER A 234 -3.16 3.64 -17.39
CA SER A 234 -3.58 4.07 -16.06
C SER A 234 -4.90 4.85 -16.06
N SER A 235 -5.57 4.83 -14.90
CA SER A 235 -6.76 5.63 -14.67
C SER A 235 -6.38 6.90 -13.91
N ALA A 236 -6.72 8.05 -14.49
CA ALA A 236 -6.52 9.35 -13.84
C ALA A 236 -7.40 9.48 -12.60
N MET A 237 -6.83 10.01 -11.55
CA MET A 237 -7.54 10.35 -10.32
C MET A 237 -8.20 11.73 -10.45
N PRO A 238 -9.26 12.01 -9.67
CA PRO A 238 -9.90 13.31 -9.68
C PRO A 238 -8.92 14.44 -9.37
N GLY A 239 -9.08 15.54 -10.09
CA GLY A 239 -8.41 16.80 -9.75
C GLY A 239 -8.92 17.37 -8.43
N ARG A 240 -8.63 18.64 -8.18
CA ARG A 240 -9.07 19.30 -6.94
C ARG A 240 -10.60 19.30 -6.77
N CYS A 241 -11.04 18.81 -5.63
CA CYS A 241 -12.45 18.76 -5.25
C CYS A 241 -12.67 19.56 -3.96
N TRP A 242 -13.83 20.22 -3.88
CA TRP A 242 -14.26 21.00 -2.71
C TRP A 242 -15.56 20.42 -2.15
N MET A 243 -15.63 20.32 -0.84
CA MET A 243 -16.85 20.00 -0.12
C MET A 243 -17.01 21.03 1.00
N VAL A 244 -18.15 21.68 1.05
CA VAL A 244 -18.52 22.65 2.11
C VAL A 244 -19.88 22.23 2.65
N GLY A 245 -20.02 22.24 3.97
CA GLY A 245 -21.29 21.87 4.58
C GLY A 245 -21.40 22.27 6.02
N MET A 246 -22.55 21.92 6.60
CA MET A 246 -22.86 22.12 8.00
C MET A 246 -23.42 20.83 8.59
N LYS A 247 -23.05 20.52 9.82
CA LYS A 247 -23.59 19.41 10.62
C LYS A 247 -24.35 20.01 11.80
N TYR A 248 -25.63 19.65 11.93
CA TYR A 248 -26.44 19.98 13.08
C TYR A 248 -26.72 18.71 13.91
N THR A 249 -26.54 18.82 15.23
CA THR A 249 -26.79 17.72 16.18
C THR A 249 -28.02 18.12 17.03
N PHE A 250 -29.05 17.26 17.03
CA PHE A 250 -30.31 17.47 17.77
C PHE A 250 -30.20 16.99 19.21
#